data_db9d7c718709c1439a8453d20554e518
#
_entry.id   db9d7c718709c1439a8453d20554e518
#
_cell.length_a   1.000
_cell.length_b   1.000
_cell.length_c   1.000
_cell.angle_alpha   90.00
_cell.angle_beta   90.00
_cell.angle_gamma   90.00
#
_symmetry.space_group_name_H-M   'P 1'
#
loop_
_entity.id
_entity.type
_entity.pdbx_description
1 polymer ?
#
loop_
_entity_poly.entity_id
_entity_poly.type
_entity_poly.pdbx_seq_one_letter_code
_entity_poly.pdbx_strand_id
1 'polypeptide(L)'
;MRVLLVEDEAKLAEYVRKGLSENGFVVDVAKDGIDGKHLALHGEYDLVVLDVMLPGIDGFGVLKALRESRNTPVLMLTARD
;
A
#
# COMPACT_ATOMS: atom_id res chain seq x y z
N MET A 1 -11.98 -7.54 -5.57
CA MET A 1 -10.54 -7.52 -5.29
C MET A 1 -10.27 -6.49 -4.21
N ARG A 2 -9.50 -6.86 -3.22
CA ARG A 2 -9.12 -5.95 -2.13
C ARG A 2 -7.71 -5.46 -2.33
N VAL A 3 -7.54 -4.15 -2.21
CA VAL A 3 -6.26 -3.49 -2.44
C VAL A 3 -5.88 -2.71 -1.19
N LEU A 4 -4.65 -2.87 -0.74
CA LEU A 4 -4.08 -2.01 0.28
C LEU A 4 -3.24 -0.94 -0.41
N LEU A 5 -3.53 0.32 -0.13
CA LEU A 5 -2.76 1.44 -0.66
C LEU A 5 -1.99 2.06 0.50
N VAL A 6 -0.67 2.04 0.42
CA VAL A 6 0.20 2.63 1.43
C VAL A 6 0.79 3.91 0.87
N GLU A 7 0.26 5.04 1.31
CA GLU A 7 0.60 6.36 0.78
C GLU A 7 0.39 7.40 1.86
N ASP A 8 1.41 8.20 2.14
CA ASP A 8 1.34 9.18 3.22
C ASP A 8 0.73 10.52 2.79
N GLU A 9 0.70 10.82 1.51
CA GLU A 9 0.09 12.05 1.04
C GLU A 9 -1.43 11.85 0.92
N ALA A 10 -2.19 12.52 1.80
CA ALA A 10 -3.62 12.25 1.94
C ALA A 10 -4.40 12.52 0.65
N LYS A 11 -4.08 13.58 -0.07
CA LYS A 11 -4.83 13.90 -1.29
C LYS A 11 -4.57 12.88 -2.39
N LEU A 12 -3.33 12.46 -2.55
CA LEU A 12 -2.99 11.46 -3.55
C LEU A 12 -3.63 10.12 -3.20
N ALA A 13 -3.56 9.74 -1.93
CA ALA A 13 -4.17 8.50 -1.46
C ALA A 13 -5.66 8.50 -1.75
N GLU A 14 -6.35 9.59 -1.47
CA GLU A 14 -7.79 9.67 -1.70
C GLU A 14 -8.12 9.64 -3.19
N TYR A 15 -7.33 10.31 -4.01
CA TYR A 15 -7.53 10.30 -5.44
C TYR A 15 -7.41 8.88 -6.01
N VAL A 16 -6.36 8.17 -5.61
CA VAL A 16 -6.14 6.80 -6.08
C VAL A 16 -7.22 5.86 -5.53
N ARG A 17 -7.54 5.98 -4.24
CA ARG A 17 -8.58 5.16 -3.62
C ARG A 17 -9.91 5.34 -4.36
N LYS A 18 -10.28 6.57 -4.64
CA LYS A 18 -11.53 6.85 -5.34
C LYS A 18 -11.55 6.23 -6.72
N GLY A 19 -10.46 6.41 -7.48
CA GLY A 19 -10.38 5.84 -8.82
C GLY A 19 -10.50 4.33 -8.83
N LEU A 20 -9.81 3.67 -7.90
CA LEU A 20 -9.88 2.21 -7.80
C LEU A 20 -11.27 1.76 -7.36
N SER A 21 -11.87 2.48 -6.40
CA SER A 21 -13.21 2.13 -5.92
C SER A 21 -14.26 2.24 -7.02
N GLU A 22 -14.11 3.23 -7.89
CA GLU A 22 -15.05 3.39 -9.02
C GLU A 22 -14.93 2.26 -10.02
N ASN A 23 -13.84 1.51 -9.98
CA ASN A 23 -13.65 0.35 -10.84
C ASN A 23 -13.89 -0.97 -10.11
N GLY A 24 -14.55 -0.93 -8.97
CA GLY A 24 -14.98 -2.13 -8.28
C GLY A 24 -14.01 -2.70 -7.26
N PHE A 25 -12.91 -2.00 -6.97
CA PHE A 25 -11.96 -2.47 -5.97
C PHE A 25 -12.37 -1.97 -4.59
N VAL A 26 -12.14 -2.79 -3.58
CA VAL A 26 -12.27 -2.37 -2.18
C VAL A 26 -10.87 -1.96 -1.73
N VAL A 27 -10.72 -0.72 -1.29
CA VAL A 27 -9.41 -0.15 -1.01
C VAL A 27 -9.33 0.29 0.45
N ASP A 28 -8.31 -0.23 1.15
CA ASP A 28 -7.92 0.27 2.47
C ASP A 28 -6.68 1.12 2.30
N VAL A 29 -6.55 2.19 3.07
CA VAL A 29 -5.43 3.10 2.98
C VAL A 29 -4.65 3.08 4.28
N ALA A 30 -3.34 2.90 4.19
CA ALA A 30 -2.41 3.10 5.29
C ALA A 30 -1.58 4.34 5.01
N LYS A 31 -1.32 5.14 6.04
CA LYS A 31 -0.69 6.45 5.87
C LYS A 31 0.81 6.45 6.11
N ASP A 32 1.36 5.35 6.56
CA ASP A 32 2.79 5.25 6.78
C ASP A 32 3.22 3.79 6.65
N GLY A 33 4.53 3.58 6.71
CA GLY A 33 5.08 2.25 6.51
C GLY A 33 4.78 1.29 7.66
N ILE A 34 4.63 1.80 8.88
CA ILE A 34 4.33 0.95 10.03
C ILE A 34 2.92 0.38 9.92
N ASP A 35 1.94 1.25 9.67
CA ASP A 35 0.56 0.80 9.45
C ASP A 35 0.45 -0.06 8.21
N GLY A 36 1.17 0.32 7.15
CA GLY A 36 1.16 -0.45 5.91
C GLY A 36 1.67 -1.86 6.11
N LYS A 37 2.78 -2.00 6.83
CA LYS A 37 3.33 -3.30 7.15
C LYS A 37 2.33 -4.14 7.95
N HIS A 38 1.73 -3.54 8.98
CA HIS A 38 0.79 -4.23 9.83
C HIS A 38 -0.41 -4.75 9.03
N LEU A 39 -1.02 -3.88 8.24
CA LEU A 39 -2.18 -4.27 7.43
C LEU A 39 -1.82 -5.29 6.37
N ALA A 40 -0.68 -5.13 5.72
CA ALA A 40 -0.26 -6.05 4.68
C ALA A 40 -0.02 -7.46 5.22
N LEU A 41 0.52 -7.56 6.44
CA LEU A 41 0.82 -8.84 7.05
C LEU A 41 -0.40 -9.53 7.63
N HIS A 42 -1.37 -8.76 8.11
CA HIS A 42 -2.51 -9.31 8.83
C HIS A 42 -3.82 -9.29 8.04
N GLY A 43 -3.91 -8.46 7.01
CA GLY A 43 -5.11 -8.40 6.17
C GLY A 43 -5.02 -9.35 4.99
N GLU A 44 -6.17 -9.54 4.35
CA GLU A 44 -6.25 -10.39 3.15
C GLU A 44 -6.38 -9.48 1.94
N TYR A 45 -5.28 -9.21 1.29
CA TYR A 45 -5.25 -8.33 0.12
C TYR A 45 -4.83 -9.08 -1.12
N ASP A 46 -5.43 -8.69 -2.23
CA ASP A 46 -5.08 -9.24 -3.54
C ASP A 46 -3.93 -8.48 -4.16
N LEU A 47 -3.73 -7.24 -3.74
CA LEU A 47 -2.68 -6.36 -4.25
C LEU A 47 -2.33 -5.33 -3.19
N VAL A 48 -1.05 -5.03 -3.05
CA VAL A 48 -0.57 -3.93 -2.22
C VAL A 48 0.08 -2.91 -3.14
N VAL A 49 -0.41 -1.68 -3.10
CA VAL A 49 0.19 -0.54 -3.81
C VAL A 49 0.98 0.26 -2.78
N LEU A 50 2.26 0.43 -3.01
CA LEU A 50 3.19 0.82 -1.98
C LEU A 50 4.09 1.95 -2.47
N ASP A 51 4.02 3.09 -1.81
CA ASP A 51 4.92 4.19 -2.09
C ASP A 51 6.30 3.85 -1.54
N VAL A 52 7.34 4.15 -2.32
CA VAL A 52 8.72 3.94 -1.89
C VAL A 52 9.08 4.89 -0.76
N MET A 53 8.62 6.15 -0.84
CA MET A 53 9.00 7.19 0.11
C MET A 53 7.93 7.33 1.18
N LEU A 54 8.09 6.63 2.30
CA LEU A 54 7.14 6.64 3.39
C LEU A 54 7.83 7.05 4.69
N PRO A 55 7.11 7.73 5.59
CA PRO A 55 7.64 7.94 6.93
C PRO A 55 7.65 6.62 7.71
N GLY A 56 8.56 6.52 8.65
CA GLY A 56 8.73 5.32 9.45
C GLY A 56 9.52 4.27 8.70
N ILE A 57 8.86 3.22 8.25
CA ILE A 57 9.48 2.20 7.42
C ILE A 57 9.20 2.56 5.97
N ASP A 58 10.24 2.66 5.13
CA ASP A 58 10.01 3.00 3.72
C ASP A 58 9.40 1.81 2.98
N GLY A 59 9.05 2.06 1.71
CA GLY A 59 8.36 1.04 0.92
C GLY A 59 9.13 -0.24 0.75
N PHE A 60 10.45 -0.16 0.60
CA PHE A 60 11.26 -1.37 0.47
C PHE A 60 11.28 -2.17 1.77
N GLY A 61 11.25 -1.49 2.92
CA GLY A 61 11.17 -2.17 4.22
C GLY A 61 9.87 -2.92 4.38
N VAL A 62 8.76 -2.32 3.94
CA VAL A 62 7.46 -2.98 3.97
C VAL A 62 7.47 -4.20 3.06
N LEU A 63 8.00 -4.04 1.85
CA LEU A 63 8.08 -5.15 0.89
C LEU A 63 8.88 -6.31 1.45
N LYS A 64 10.03 -6.02 2.05
CA LYS A 64 10.87 -7.06 2.63
C LYS A 64 10.13 -7.83 3.71
N ALA A 65 9.46 -7.10 4.61
CA ALA A 65 8.70 -7.74 5.68
C ALA A 65 7.58 -8.62 5.12
N LEU A 66 6.89 -8.13 4.10
CA LEU A 66 5.80 -8.88 3.49
C LEU A 66 6.31 -10.17 2.85
N ARG A 67 7.45 -10.11 2.15
CA ARG A 67 7.99 -11.27 1.45
C ARG A 67 8.51 -12.35 2.39
N GLU A 68 8.72 -12.05 3.65
CA GLU A 68 9.12 -13.07 4.63
C GLU A 68 8.00 -14.06 4.91
N SER A 69 6.75 -13.69 4.69
CA SER A 69 5.62 -14.55 5.02
C SER A 69 4.53 -14.63 3.97
N ARG A 70 4.56 -13.78 2.95
CA ARG A 70 3.49 -13.74 1.95
C ARG A 70 4.02 -13.47 0.56
N ASN A 71 3.23 -13.88 -0.44
CA ASN A 71 3.53 -13.64 -1.84
C ASN A 71 2.54 -12.69 -2.49
N THR A 72 1.85 -11.86 -1.71
CA THR A 72 0.90 -10.90 -2.22
C THR A 72 1.54 -10.03 -3.29
N PRO A 73 0.93 -9.85 -4.45
CA PRO A 73 1.48 -8.95 -5.46
C PRO A 73 1.63 -7.53 -4.94
N VAL A 74 2.73 -6.90 -5.29
CA VAL A 74 3.04 -5.55 -4.84
C VAL A 74 3.39 -4.70 -6.06
N LEU A 75 2.77 -3.53 -6.13
CA LEU A 75 3.11 -2.51 -7.10
C LEU A 75 3.78 -1.36 -6.37
N MET A 76 5.02 -1.07 -6.71
CA MET A 76 5.76 0.01 -6.08
C MET A 76 5.58 1.29 -6.89
N LEU A 77 5.31 2.38 -6.18
CA LEU A 77 5.22 3.69 -6.80
C LEU A 77 6.40 4.52 -6.35
N THR A 78 6.98 5.29 -7.27
CA THR A 78 8.02 6.23 -6.91
C THR A 78 7.50 7.63 -7.12
N ALA A 79 7.71 8.47 -6.14
CA ALA A 79 7.28 9.85 -6.24
C ALA A 79 8.42 10.69 -6.74
N ARG A 80 8.96 10.35 -7.87
CA ARG A 80 10.11 10.99 -8.18
C ARG A 80 9.96 11.83 -9.25
N ASP A 81 10.57 12.75 -9.28
CA ASP A 81 10.59 13.58 -10.44
C ASP A 81 11.98 13.68 -10.97
#